data_5502c1c9da9fc6fb870ccc9d0d75eab2
#
_entry.id   5502c1c9da9fc6fb870ccc9d0d75eab2
#
_cell.length_a   1.000
_cell.length_b   1.000
_cell.length_c   1.000
_cell.angle_alpha   90.00
_cell.angle_beta   90.00
_cell.angle_gamma   90.00
#
_symmetry.space_group_name_H-M   'P 1'
#
loop_
_entity.id
_entity.type
_entity.pdbx_description
1 polymer ?
#
loop_
_entity_poly.entity_id
_entity_poly.type
_entity_poly.pdbx_seq_one_letter_code
_entity_poly.pdbx_strand_id
1 'polypeptide(L)'
;MVGQRLKCWLAGVMIPAALVLAAPVPAAEDPPQRVVSMNLCTDQLAMLVAGPDQLISVSALSQDPANSAMADRARQYPVNHGRAEEIHVLNPDQVIAGRFSATTTVSMLRRLDIPVAVFEPATSLDDVRDNLRRMGEVLGRSEQAEALVRRFDRRLEAIHAARPSADGADVALFFPNGYTRGEETLIGDIVETAGFDNVAGDLGVARGAVLPLERLVMAGPDRVITASRGPGYSRSEAIMRHPILDDIAPFGVHRELGNADWVCGTPHVLDAVERMASLLQRPAGDLSP
;
A
#
# COMPACT_ATOMS: atom_id res chain seq x y z
N MET A 1 65.71 -70.75 29.84
CA MET A 1 65.64 -69.41 29.24
C MET A 1 64.26 -69.26 28.71
N VAL A 2 63.48 -68.39 29.35
CA VAL A 2 62.01 -68.28 29.28
C VAL A 2 61.68 -67.31 28.20
N GLY A 3 60.86 -67.74 27.19
CA GLY A 3 60.27 -66.87 26.15
C GLY A 3 58.84 -66.41 26.55
N GLN A 4 58.73 -65.16 26.89
CA GLN A 4 57.43 -64.52 27.14
C GLN A 4 56.70 -64.22 25.83
N ARG A 5 55.48 -64.79 25.67
CA ARG A 5 54.56 -64.46 24.57
C ARG A 5 53.64 -63.27 24.97
N LEU A 6 53.78 -62.18 24.29
CA LEU A 6 53.00 -60.97 24.46
C LEU A 6 51.61 -61.20 23.73
N LYS A 7 50.52 -61.22 24.48
CA LYS A 7 49.15 -61.28 23.92
C LYS A 7 48.65 -59.86 23.68
N CYS A 8 48.58 -59.46 22.41
CA CYS A 8 47.84 -58.22 22.02
C CYS A 8 46.33 -58.45 22.12
N TRP A 9 45.66 -57.67 22.98
CA TRP A 9 44.23 -57.53 23.01
C TRP A 9 43.84 -56.39 22.11
N LEU A 10 43.15 -56.73 21.02
CA LEU A 10 42.41 -55.72 20.17
C LEU A 10 41.05 -55.44 20.81
N ALA A 11 40.94 -54.29 21.46
CA ALA A 11 39.65 -53.79 21.92
C ALA A 11 38.88 -53.16 20.72
N GLY A 12 37.86 -53.85 20.25
CA GLY A 12 36.96 -53.32 19.22
C GLY A 12 36.05 -52.28 19.83
N VAL A 13 36.20 -51.03 19.39
CA VAL A 13 35.28 -49.92 19.70
C VAL A 13 34.05 -50.04 18.77
N MET A 14 32.94 -50.51 19.33
CA MET A 14 31.61 -50.41 18.66
C MET A 14 31.10 -48.98 18.79
N ILE A 15 31.10 -48.26 17.69
CA ILE A 15 30.41 -46.95 17.61
C ILE A 15 28.95 -47.23 17.36
N PRO A 16 27.99 -46.80 18.25
CA PRO A 16 26.61 -46.93 17.96
C PRO A 16 26.21 -45.99 16.84
N ALA A 17 25.68 -46.53 15.74
CA ALA A 17 25.06 -45.75 14.69
C ALA A 17 23.75 -45.08 15.24
N ALA A 18 23.85 -43.80 15.57
CA ALA A 18 22.66 -43.02 15.94
C ALA A 18 21.78 -42.83 14.69
N LEU A 19 20.65 -43.52 14.66
CA LEU A 19 19.61 -43.34 13.65
C LEU A 19 18.94 -41.97 13.89
N VAL A 20 19.36 -40.94 13.13
CA VAL A 20 18.73 -39.64 13.15
C VAL A 20 17.38 -39.79 12.43
N LEU A 21 16.30 -39.92 13.22
CA LEU A 21 14.94 -39.80 12.72
C LEU A 21 14.74 -38.35 12.26
N ALA A 22 14.78 -38.11 10.95
CA ALA A 22 14.36 -36.86 10.36
C ALA A 22 12.87 -36.66 10.66
N ALA A 23 12.54 -35.65 11.47
CA ALA A 23 11.14 -35.25 11.67
C ALA A 23 10.55 -34.84 10.30
N PRO A 24 9.31 -35.24 9.98
CA PRO A 24 8.67 -34.79 8.76
C PRO A 24 8.57 -33.26 8.79
N VAL A 25 9.17 -32.62 7.82
CA VAL A 25 8.94 -31.18 7.55
C VAL A 25 7.45 -31.06 7.21
N PRO A 26 6.65 -30.22 7.89
CA PRO A 26 5.27 -30.01 7.51
C PRO A 26 5.22 -29.61 6.04
N ALA A 27 4.43 -30.35 5.25
CA ALA A 27 4.18 -30.00 3.86
C ALA A 27 3.63 -28.57 3.84
N ALA A 28 4.25 -27.68 3.06
CA ALA A 28 3.68 -26.37 2.80
C ALA A 28 2.28 -26.60 2.21
N GLU A 29 1.26 -25.96 2.79
CA GLU A 29 -0.08 -26.01 2.21
C GLU A 29 -0.01 -25.51 0.76
N ASP A 30 -0.72 -26.17 -0.13
CA ASP A 30 -0.77 -25.76 -1.53
C ASP A 30 -1.28 -24.30 -1.62
N PRO A 31 -0.66 -23.45 -2.47
CA PRO A 31 -1.10 -22.07 -2.61
C PRO A 31 -2.55 -22.00 -3.09
N PRO A 32 -3.35 -21.04 -2.62
CA PRO A 32 -4.73 -20.91 -3.02
C PRO A 32 -4.84 -20.73 -4.55
N GLN A 33 -5.84 -21.35 -5.16
CA GLN A 33 -6.05 -21.35 -6.61
C GLN A 33 -7.23 -20.48 -7.04
N ARG A 34 -8.16 -20.18 -6.12
CA ARG A 34 -9.40 -19.45 -6.39
C ARG A 34 -9.56 -18.30 -5.40
N VAL A 35 -8.88 -17.21 -5.68
CA VAL A 35 -8.81 -16.04 -4.79
C VAL A 35 -9.85 -15.01 -5.19
N VAL A 36 -10.62 -14.53 -4.23
CA VAL A 36 -11.53 -13.38 -4.37
C VAL A 36 -11.02 -12.23 -3.50
N SER A 37 -10.83 -11.06 -4.09
CA SER A 37 -10.55 -9.84 -3.33
C SER A 37 -11.79 -8.95 -3.29
N MET A 38 -12.09 -8.35 -2.13
CA MET A 38 -13.32 -7.59 -1.89
C MET A 38 -13.08 -6.15 -1.42
N ASN A 39 -11.90 -5.60 -1.68
CA ASN A 39 -11.54 -4.22 -1.31
C ASN A 39 -10.57 -3.64 -2.32
N LEU A 40 -10.80 -2.39 -2.73
CA LEU A 40 -10.03 -1.66 -3.73
C LEU A 40 -8.50 -1.81 -3.58
N CYS A 41 -7.96 -1.66 -2.37
CA CYS A 41 -6.51 -1.69 -2.17
C CYS A 41 -5.96 -3.11 -2.18
N THR A 42 -6.70 -4.07 -1.65
CA THR A 42 -6.32 -5.49 -1.74
C THR A 42 -6.48 -6.04 -3.15
N ASP A 43 -7.44 -5.53 -3.94
CA ASP A 43 -7.59 -5.87 -5.36
C ASP A 43 -6.33 -5.51 -6.14
N GLN A 44 -5.82 -4.28 -5.95
CA GLN A 44 -4.63 -3.81 -6.63
C GLN A 44 -3.38 -4.62 -6.22
N LEU A 45 -3.21 -4.91 -4.91
CA LEU A 45 -2.13 -5.76 -4.43
C LEU A 45 -2.23 -7.18 -5.00
N ALA A 46 -3.44 -7.78 -4.99
CA ALA A 46 -3.66 -9.11 -5.54
C ALA A 46 -3.39 -9.15 -7.05
N MET A 47 -3.85 -8.17 -7.82
CA MET A 47 -3.55 -8.06 -9.24
C MET A 47 -2.04 -7.99 -9.53
N LEU A 48 -1.24 -7.37 -8.66
CA LEU A 48 0.22 -7.27 -8.83
C LEU A 48 0.93 -8.60 -8.55
N VAL A 49 0.45 -9.36 -7.56
CA VAL A 49 1.17 -10.52 -7.00
C VAL A 49 0.64 -11.86 -7.49
N ALA A 50 -0.69 -11.99 -7.73
CA ALA A 50 -1.32 -13.24 -8.11
C ALA A 50 -0.72 -13.84 -9.38
N GLY A 51 -0.70 -15.17 -9.42
CA GLY A 51 -0.35 -15.94 -10.61
C GLY A 51 -1.48 -15.95 -11.65
N PRO A 52 -1.23 -16.53 -12.84
CA PRO A 52 -2.26 -16.70 -13.85
C PRO A 52 -3.48 -17.42 -13.28
N ASP A 53 -4.67 -16.94 -13.58
CA ASP A 53 -5.98 -17.50 -13.23
C ASP A 53 -6.25 -17.67 -11.70
N GLN A 54 -5.32 -17.28 -10.85
CA GLN A 54 -5.43 -17.38 -9.40
C GLN A 54 -6.45 -16.39 -8.81
N LEU A 55 -6.44 -15.12 -9.27
CA LEU A 55 -7.41 -14.10 -8.87
C LEU A 55 -8.64 -14.20 -9.76
N ILE A 56 -9.79 -14.58 -9.20
CA ILE A 56 -11.02 -14.84 -9.96
C ILE A 56 -12.07 -13.73 -9.86
N SER A 57 -11.94 -12.80 -8.92
CA SER A 57 -12.85 -11.66 -8.79
C SER A 57 -12.21 -10.52 -7.98
N VAL A 58 -12.57 -9.30 -8.32
CA VAL A 58 -12.17 -8.06 -7.64
C VAL A 58 -13.39 -7.22 -7.29
N SER A 59 -13.25 -6.24 -6.39
CA SER A 59 -14.36 -5.34 -6.06
C SER A 59 -14.72 -4.41 -7.23
N ALA A 60 -15.97 -4.01 -7.34
CA ALA A 60 -16.44 -3.10 -8.38
C ALA A 60 -15.68 -1.75 -8.39
N LEU A 61 -15.24 -1.28 -7.22
CA LEU A 61 -14.48 -0.03 -7.08
C LEU A 61 -13.12 -0.08 -7.79
N SER A 62 -12.53 -1.25 -7.96
CA SER A 62 -11.22 -1.39 -8.62
C SER A 62 -11.27 -1.07 -10.12
N GLN A 63 -12.46 -1.08 -10.74
CA GLN A 63 -12.67 -0.72 -12.15
C GLN A 63 -12.93 0.77 -12.39
N ASP A 64 -13.04 1.57 -11.32
CA ASP A 64 -13.24 3.01 -11.42
C ASP A 64 -11.88 3.73 -11.55
N PRO A 65 -11.59 4.39 -12.69
CA PRO A 65 -10.31 5.09 -12.90
C PRO A 65 -10.11 6.30 -11.98
N ALA A 66 -11.17 6.83 -11.38
CA ALA A 66 -11.05 7.91 -10.40
C ALA A 66 -10.48 7.44 -9.05
N ASN A 67 -10.56 6.14 -8.76
CA ASN A 67 -10.16 5.57 -7.48
C ASN A 67 -9.04 4.53 -7.61
N SER A 68 -8.86 3.92 -8.78
CA SER A 68 -7.94 2.80 -8.99
C SER A 68 -6.86 3.13 -10.02
N ALA A 69 -5.60 3.05 -9.62
CA ALA A 69 -4.46 3.11 -10.53
C ALA A 69 -4.40 1.92 -11.51
N MET A 70 -5.18 0.86 -11.25
CA MET A 70 -5.21 -0.36 -12.05
C MET A 70 -6.58 -0.65 -12.68
N ALA A 71 -7.41 0.39 -12.90
CA ALA A 71 -8.78 0.25 -13.39
C ALA A 71 -8.87 -0.56 -14.70
N ASP A 72 -7.97 -0.31 -15.66
CA ASP A 72 -7.95 -1.02 -16.94
C ASP A 72 -7.62 -2.51 -16.77
N ARG A 73 -6.71 -2.85 -15.88
CA ARG A 73 -6.41 -4.24 -15.54
C ARG A 73 -7.55 -4.90 -14.79
N ALA A 74 -8.20 -4.17 -13.89
CA ALA A 74 -9.33 -4.67 -13.10
C ALA A 74 -10.54 -5.06 -13.98
N ARG A 75 -10.73 -4.42 -15.15
CA ARG A 75 -11.81 -4.77 -16.10
C ARG A 75 -11.70 -6.18 -16.70
N GLN A 76 -10.55 -6.83 -16.55
CA GLN A 76 -10.36 -8.21 -16.99
C GLN A 76 -10.95 -9.25 -16.03
N TYR A 77 -11.36 -8.81 -14.82
CA TYR A 77 -11.88 -9.67 -13.78
C TYR A 77 -13.39 -9.46 -13.58
N PRO A 78 -14.13 -10.54 -13.28
CA PRO A 78 -15.48 -10.43 -12.74
C PRO A 78 -15.49 -9.57 -11.47
N VAL A 79 -16.54 -8.75 -11.32
CA VAL A 79 -16.68 -7.90 -10.14
C VAL A 79 -17.52 -8.55 -9.05
N ASN A 80 -17.23 -8.20 -7.80
CA ASN A 80 -18.06 -8.44 -6.65
C ASN A 80 -18.35 -7.11 -5.91
N HIS A 81 -19.40 -7.11 -5.09
CA HIS A 81 -19.81 -5.97 -4.27
C HIS A 81 -19.56 -6.23 -2.77
N GLY A 82 -18.70 -7.19 -2.46
CA GLY A 82 -18.34 -7.54 -1.09
C GLY A 82 -19.47 -8.18 -0.29
N ARG A 83 -20.44 -8.82 -0.93
CA ARG A 83 -21.53 -9.56 -0.28
C ARG A 83 -21.13 -11.02 -0.11
N ALA A 84 -21.44 -11.59 1.06
CA ALA A 84 -21.05 -12.96 1.37
C ALA A 84 -21.64 -13.98 0.40
N GLU A 85 -22.87 -13.78 -0.04
CA GLU A 85 -23.58 -14.66 -0.97
C GLU A 85 -22.92 -14.64 -2.36
N GLU A 86 -22.56 -13.46 -2.87
CA GLU A 86 -21.85 -13.33 -4.15
C GLU A 86 -20.51 -14.06 -4.11
N ILE A 87 -19.76 -13.87 -3.02
CA ILE A 87 -18.44 -14.46 -2.84
C ILE A 87 -18.54 -15.99 -2.68
N HIS A 88 -19.49 -16.45 -1.87
CA HIS A 88 -19.67 -17.89 -1.64
C HIS A 88 -19.99 -18.66 -2.94
N VAL A 89 -20.82 -18.10 -3.83
CA VAL A 89 -21.18 -18.71 -5.12
C VAL A 89 -19.95 -18.87 -6.04
N LEU A 90 -18.93 -18.00 -5.89
CA LEU A 90 -17.67 -18.11 -6.65
C LEU A 90 -16.80 -19.28 -6.16
N ASN A 91 -17.15 -19.94 -5.05
CA ASN A 91 -16.43 -21.05 -4.44
C ASN A 91 -14.92 -20.77 -4.31
N PRO A 92 -14.53 -19.70 -3.59
CA PRO A 92 -13.12 -19.37 -3.38
C PRO A 92 -12.50 -20.31 -2.33
N ASP A 93 -11.22 -20.57 -2.47
CA ASP A 93 -10.40 -21.21 -1.43
C ASP A 93 -9.67 -20.17 -0.56
N GLN A 94 -9.62 -18.90 -1.00
CA GLN A 94 -9.11 -17.78 -0.23
C GLN A 94 -9.86 -16.49 -0.56
N VAL A 95 -10.25 -15.73 0.47
CA VAL A 95 -10.78 -14.36 0.33
C VAL A 95 -9.81 -13.36 0.93
N ILE A 96 -9.64 -12.22 0.25
CA ILE A 96 -8.82 -11.10 0.71
C ILE A 96 -9.73 -9.91 0.98
N ALA A 97 -9.59 -9.32 2.17
CA ALA A 97 -10.39 -8.18 2.63
C ALA A 97 -9.49 -7.09 3.21
N GLY A 98 -9.93 -5.85 3.16
CA GLY A 98 -9.33 -4.77 3.92
C GLY A 98 -9.92 -4.66 5.33
N ARG A 99 -9.21 -4.03 6.26
CA ARG A 99 -9.66 -3.81 7.65
C ARG A 99 -11.05 -3.18 7.74
N PHE A 100 -11.38 -2.30 6.81
CA PHE A 100 -12.66 -1.59 6.77
C PHE A 100 -13.71 -2.26 5.87
N SER A 101 -13.44 -3.48 5.37
CA SER A 101 -14.46 -4.28 4.71
C SER A 101 -15.56 -4.66 5.71
N ALA A 102 -16.78 -4.88 5.19
CA ALA A 102 -17.94 -5.18 6.03
C ALA A 102 -17.67 -6.35 6.99
N THR A 103 -17.59 -6.07 8.28
CA THR A 103 -17.29 -7.05 9.33
C THR A 103 -18.28 -8.22 9.33
N THR A 104 -19.55 -7.94 9.00
CA THR A 104 -20.60 -8.95 8.87
C THR A 104 -20.30 -9.94 7.75
N THR A 105 -19.86 -9.45 6.58
CA THR A 105 -19.45 -10.29 5.45
C THR A 105 -18.26 -11.17 5.82
N VAL A 106 -17.21 -10.59 6.41
CA VAL A 106 -16.02 -11.35 6.84
C VAL A 106 -16.39 -12.43 7.84
N SER A 107 -17.25 -12.09 8.83
CA SER A 107 -17.71 -13.07 9.84
C SER A 107 -18.55 -14.18 9.23
N MET A 108 -19.39 -13.87 8.22
CA MET A 108 -20.22 -14.87 7.55
C MET A 108 -19.37 -15.83 6.71
N LEU A 109 -18.41 -15.30 5.93
CA LEU A 109 -17.49 -16.12 5.14
C LEU A 109 -16.70 -17.10 6.02
N ARG A 110 -16.21 -16.64 7.17
CA ARG A 110 -15.51 -17.50 8.14
C ARG A 110 -16.40 -18.58 8.74
N ARG A 111 -17.71 -18.32 8.96
CA ARG A 111 -18.67 -19.34 9.40
C ARG A 111 -19.00 -20.39 8.33
N LEU A 112 -18.72 -20.05 7.07
CA LEU A 112 -18.83 -20.96 5.92
C LEU A 112 -17.49 -21.68 5.65
N ASP A 113 -16.56 -21.64 6.61
CA ASP A 113 -15.22 -22.23 6.53
C ASP A 113 -14.38 -21.71 5.35
N ILE A 114 -14.68 -20.50 4.86
CA ILE A 114 -13.90 -19.83 3.81
C ILE A 114 -12.79 -19.01 4.50
N PRO A 115 -11.50 -19.27 4.21
CA PRO A 115 -10.39 -18.52 4.75
C PRO A 115 -10.45 -17.05 4.30
N VAL A 116 -10.29 -16.10 5.25
CA VAL A 116 -10.28 -14.67 4.97
C VAL A 116 -9.02 -14.02 5.55
N ALA A 117 -8.13 -13.55 4.68
CA ALA A 117 -6.99 -12.72 5.03
C ALA A 117 -7.41 -11.24 5.05
N VAL A 118 -7.17 -10.56 6.17
CA VAL A 118 -7.52 -9.14 6.35
C VAL A 118 -6.25 -8.31 6.34
N PHE A 119 -6.19 -7.27 5.50
CA PHE A 119 -5.07 -6.36 5.33
C PHE A 119 -5.35 -5.02 6.02
N GLU A 120 -4.36 -4.50 6.73
CA GLU A 120 -4.40 -3.15 7.27
C GLU A 120 -4.09 -2.12 6.16
N PRO A 121 -4.69 -0.92 6.22
CA PRO A 121 -4.31 0.16 5.32
C PRO A 121 -2.84 0.53 5.52
N ALA A 122 -2.13 0.78 4.43
CA ALA A 122 -0.80 1.35 4.51
C ALA A 122 -0.87 2.80 5.01
N THR A 123 -0.02 3.15 5.95
CA THR A 123 0.18 4.50 6.48
C THR A 123 1.55 5.07 6.09
N SER A 124 2.43 4.23 5.56
CA SER A 124 3.78 4.58 5.13
C SER A 124 4.20 3.81 3.87
N LEU A 125 5.32 4.20 3.27
CA LEU A 125 5.96 3.45 2.18
C LEU A 125 6.54 2.11 2.66
N ASP A 126 6.88 1.99 3.95
CA ASP A 126 7.27 0.71 4.54
C ASP A 126 6.09 -0.26 4.61
N ASP A 127 4.90 0.22 4.96
CA ASP A 127 3.68 -0.60 4.93
C ASP A 127 3.35 -1.10 3.52
N VAL A 128 3.73 -0.35 2.47
CA VAL A 128 3.58 -0.82 1.08
C VAL A 128 4.43 -2.06 0.84
N ARG A 129 5.69 -2.07 1.31
CA ARG A 129 6.59 -3.23 1.21
C ARG A 129 6.03 -4.42 1.97
N ASP A 130 5.59 -4.18 3.19
CA ASP A 130 5.07 -5.24 4.08
C ASP A 130 3.77 -5.84 3.55
N ASN A 131 2.87 -5.01 3.02
CA ASN A 131 1.65 -5.48 2.39
C ASN A 131 1.92 -6.28 1.10
N LEU A 132 2.93 -5.93 0.31
CA LEU A 132 3.37 -6.73 -0.85
C LEU A 132 3.88 -8.10 -0.40
N ARG A 133 4.76 -8.17 0.61
CA ARG A 133 5.29 -9.43 1.16
C ARG A 133 4.17 -10.29 1.69
N ARG A 134 3.30 -9.71 2.52
CA ARG A 134 2.14 -10.42 3.07
C ARG A 134 1.20 -10.94 1.99
N MET A 135 0.98 -10.17 0.92
CA MET A 135 0.19 -10.65 -0.22
C MET A 135 0.88 -11.84 -0.89
N GLY A 136 2.21 -11.81 -1.01
CA GLY A 136 3.01 -12.93 -1.49
C GLY A 136 2.84 -14.20 -0.64
N GLU A 137 2.86 -14.06 0.68
CA GLU A 137 2.64 -15.17 1.62
C GLU A 137 1.23 -15.76 1.46
N VAL A 138 0.19 -14.91 1.49
CA VAL A 138 -1.21 -15.32 1.38
C VAL A 138 -1.49 -16.03 0.06
N LEU A 139 -0.85 -15.62 -1.03
CA LEU A 139 -1.05 -16.18 -2.37
C LEU A 139 -0.07 -17.31 -2.73
N GLY A 140 0.89 -17.63 -1.84
CA GLY A 140 1.98 -18.56 -2.17
C GLY A 140 2.89 -18.04 -3.29
N ARG A 141 3.10 -16.70 -3.36
CA ARG A 141 3.86 -15.98 -4.39
C ARG A 141 4.94 -15.07 -3.81
N SER A 142 5.61 -15.53 -2.76
CA SER A 142 6.60 -14.73 -2.02
C SER A 142 7.76 -14.25 -2.90
N GLU A 143 8.22 -15.07 -3.86
CA GLU A 143 9.28 -14.68 -4.79
C GLU A 143 8.84 -13.51 -5.69
N GLN A 144 7.61 -13.55 -6.22
CA GLN A 144 7.02 -12.48 -7.01
C GLN A 144 6.88 -11.19 -6.19
N ALA A 145 6.41 -11.31 -4.96
CA ALA A 145 6.28 -10.17 -4.04
C ALA A 145 7.63 -9.52 -3.76
N GLU A 146 8.67 -10.31 -3.45
CA GLU A 146 10.02 -9.79 -3.23
C GLU A 146 10.62 -9.14 -4.49
N ALA A 147 10.30 -9.64 -5.68
CA ALA A 147 10.72 -9.00 -6.92
C ALA A 147 10.05 -7.62 -7.10
N LEU A 148 8.79 -7.47 -6.68
CA LEU A 148 8.07 -6.19 -6.68
C LEU A 148 8.65 -5.23 -5.64
N VAL A 149 8.95 -5.68 -4.42
CA VAL A 149 9.60 -4.88 -3.38
C VAL A 149 10.95 -4.36 -3.86
N ARG A 150 11.81 -5.23 -4.40
CA ARG A 150 13.10 -4.78 -4.97
C ARG A 150 12.96 -3.77 -6.11
N ARG A 151 11.91 -3.86 -6.93
CA ARG A 151 11.64 -2.87 -7.98
C ARG A 151 11.17 -1.55 -7.39
N PHE A 152 10.32 -1.60 -6.38
CA PHE A 152 9.85 -0.45 -5.62
C PHE A 152 11.04 0.31 -5.00
N ASP A 153 11.93 -0.40 -4.29
CA ASP A 153 13.10 0.20 -3.64
C ASP A 153 14.04 0.89 -4.63
N ARG A 154 14.37 0.21 -5.74
CA ARG A 154 15.22 0.82 -6.78
C ARG A 154 14.60 2.08 -7.38
N ARG A 155 13.27 2.09 -7.57
CA ARG A 155 12.59 3.27 -8.08
C ARG A 155 12.60 4.40 -7.07
N LEU A 156 12.35 4.10 -5.79
CA LEU A 156 12.41 5.09 -4.70
C LEU A 156 13.82 5.67 -4.55
N GLU A 157 14.85 4.86 -4.61
CA GLU A 157 16.24 5.32 -4.61
C GLU A 157 16.54 6.26 -5.79
N ALA A 158 16.04 5.94 -6.99
CA ALA A 158 16.19 6.81 -8.17
C ALA A 158 15.48 8.16 -7.99
N ILE A 159 14.29 8.17 -7.38
CA ILE A 159 13.55 9.40 -7.06
C ILE A 159 14.36 10.25 -6.08
N HIS A 160 14.87 9.66 -5.00
CA HIS A 160 15.70 10.37 -4.02
C HIS A 160 16.97 10.94 -4.65
N ALA A 161 17.64 10.19 -5.53
CA ALA A 161 18.84 10.65 -6.21
C ALA A 161 18.58 11.80 -7.21
N ALA A 162 17.38 11.85 -7.79
CA ALA A 162 16.98 12.90 -8.73
C ALA A 162 16.41 14.16 -8.06
N ARG A 163 16.14 14.09 -6.75
CA ARG A 163 15.53 15.19 -5.99
C ARG A 163 16.51 16.35 -5.89
N PRO A 164 16.08 17.60 -6.16
CA PRO A 164 16.89 18.78 -5.87
C PRO A 164 17.24 18.87 -4.38
N SER A 165 18.42 19.38 -4.07
CA SER A 165 18.81 19.73 -2.70
C SER A 165 18.14 21.05 -2.28
N ALA A 166 16.82 21.16 -2.43
CA ALA A 166 16.07 22.28 -1.94
C ALA A 166 15.75 22.05 -0.47
N ASP A 167 15.92 23.06 0.36
CA ASP A 167 15.31 23.13 1.68
C ASP A 167 13.81 22.93 1.50
N GLY A 168 13.19 22.09 2.35
CA GLY A 168 11.80 21.69 2.20
C GLY A 168 10.88 22.88 1.96
N ALA A 169 10.06 22.80 0.92
CA ALA A 169 9.02 23.78 0.67
C ALA A 169 7.77 23.40 1.46
N ASP A 170 7.16 24.36 2.12
CA ASP A 170 5.97 24.14 2.92
C ASP A 170 4.76 23.79 2.04
N VAL A 171 4.12 22.67 2.32
CA VAL A 171 2.92 22.26 1.62
C VAL A 171 1.76 21.99 2.57
N ALA A 172 0.59 22.45 2.21
CA ALA A 172 -0.65 22.10 2.86
C ALA A 172 -1.44 21.10 2.03
N LEU A 173 -1.86 20.01 2.66
CA LEU A 173 -2.87 19.11 2.12
C LEU A 173 -4.25 19.61 2.56
N PHE A 174 -5.13 19.98 1.62
CA PHE A 174 -6.41 20.57 1.93
C PHE A 174 -7.52 19.97 1.07
N PHE A 175 -8.34 19.14 1.70
CA PHE A 175 -9.35 18.32 1.06
C PHE A 175 -10.78 18.77 1.38
N PRO A 176 -11.83 18.11 0.81
CA PRO A 176 -13.22 18.44 1.10
C PRO A 176 -13.49 18.61 2.60
N ASN A 177 -14.36 19.60 2.94
CA ASN A 177 -14.67 20.03 4.30
C ASN A 177 -13.46 20.57 5.10
N GLY A 178 -12.37 20.97 4.45
CA GLY A 178 -11.16 21.42 5.14
C GLY A 178 -10.36 20.27 5.79
N TYR A 179 -10.57 19.05 5.35
CA TYR A 179 -9.85 17.91 5.91
C TYR A 179 -8.39 17.96 5.46
N THR A 180 -7.47 17.73 6.40
CA THR A 180 -6.03 17.62 6.14
C THR A 180 -5.47 16.28 6.60
N ARG A 181 -4.27 15.96 6.15
CA ARG A 181 -3.52 14.74 6.49
C ARG A 181 -2.13 15.11 6.98
N GLY A 182 -1.71 14.52 8.08
CA GLY A 182 -0.39 14.71 8.66
C GLY A 182 0.59 13.58 8.31
N GLU A 183 1.74 13.64 8.94
CA GLU A 183 2.90 12.76 8.74
C GLU A 183 2.63 11.27 8.99
N GLU A 184 1.75 10.93 9.95
CA GLU A 184 1.37 9.54 10.23
C GLU A 184 0.33 8.99 9.25
N THR A 185 0.35 9.43 7.99
CA THR A 185 -0.52 8.93 6.92
C THR A 185 0.28 8.65 5.65
N LEU A 186 -0.18 7.71 4.83
CA LEU A 186 0.49 7.40 3.56
C LEU A 186 0.69 8.64 2.68
N ILE A 187 -0.29 9.55 2.64
CA ILE A 187 -0.17 10.79 1.86
C ILE A 187 0.88 11.73 2.47
N GLY A 188 0.97 11.79 3.80
CA GLY A 188 2.01 12.53 4.51
C GLY A 188 3.40 11.99 4.16
N ASP A 189 3.60 10.68 4.25
CA ASP A 189 4.86 10.03 3.91
C ASP A 189 5.25 10.24 2.42
N ILE A 190 4.26 10.21 1.49
CA ILE A 190 4.47 10.56 0.08
C ILE A 190 4.97 12.00 -0.08
N VAL A 191 4.36 12.94 0.64
CA VAL A 191 4.70 14.38 0.62
C VAL A 191 6.14 14.59 1.09
N GLU A 192 6.50 14.03 2.25
CA GLU A 192 7.85 14.13 2.82
C GLU A 192 8.89 13.43 1.94
N THR A 193 8.57 12.26 1.41
CA THR A 193 9.42 11.53 0.47
C THR A 193 9.68 12.35 -0.81
N ALA A 194 8.69 13.11 -1.27
CA ALA A 194 8.83 14.01 -2.41
C ALA A 194 9.69 15.26 -2.11
N GLY A 195 9.95 15.56 -0.83
CA GLY A 195 10.82 16.64 -0.38
C GLY A 195 10.11 17.89 0.08
N PHE A 196 8.86 17.78 0.47
CA PHE A 196 8.07 18.85 1.08
C PHE A 196 7.97 18.71 2.58
N ASP A 197 7.84 19.82 3.28
CA ASP A 197 7.47 19.89 4.67
C ASP A 197 5.95 20.05 4.78
N ASN A 198 5.29 19.11 5.46
CA ASN A 198 3.84 19.14 5.62
C ASN A 198 3.44 20.04 6.80
N VAL A 199 2.84 21.20 6.52
CA VAL A 199 2.42 22.15 7.57
C VAL A 199 1.42 21.58 8.58
N ALA A 200 0.80 20.44 8.29
CA ALA A 200 -0.09 19.78 9.22
C ALA A 200 0.61 19.38 10.54
N GLY A 201 1.90 18.98 10.47
CA GLY A 201 2.72 18.65 11.63
C GLY A 201 2.86 19.84 12.58
N ASP A 202 3.22 21.02 12.09
CA ASP A 202 3.34 22.27 12.87
C ASP A 202 2.01 22.70 13.47
N LEU A 203 0.91 22.34 12.85
CA LEU A 203 -0.43 22.59 13.35
C LEU A 203 -0.93 21.51 14.33
N GLY A 204 -0.07 20.54 14.70
CA GLY A 204 -0.39 19.47 15.65
C GLY A 204 -1.30 18.38 15.09
N VAL A 205 -1.31 18.19 13.77
CA VAL A 205 -2.11 17.17 13.08
C VAL A 205 -1.17 16.05 12.57
N ALA A 206 -0.97 15.03 13.38
CA ALA A 206 -0.15 13.88 13.00
C ALA A 206 -0.85 12.95 11.98
N ARG A 207 -2.16 12.73 12.10
CA ARG A 207 -2.94 11.84 11.23
C ARG A 207 -3.85 12.61 10.30
N GLY A 208 -5.07 12.85 10.73
CA GLY A 208 -6.06 13.54 9.92
C GLY A 208 -7.02 14.33 10.80
N ALA A 209 -7.30 15.56 10.42
CA ALA A 209 -8.22 16.45 11.11
C ALA A 209 -8.89 17.42 10.15
N VAL A 210 -9.92 18.11 10.62
CA VAL A 210 -10.46 19.29 9.94
C VAL A 210 -9.60 20.48 10.34
N LEU A 211 -8.98 21.11 9.34
CA LEU A 211 -8.20 22.33 9.50
C LEU A 211 -9.06 23.53 9.09
N PRO A 212 -9.41 24.43 10.04
CA PRO A 212 -10.08 25.68 9.71
C PRO A 212 -9.26 26.49 8.70
N LEU A 213 -9.94 27.15 7.76
CA LEU A 213 -9.29 27.93 6.70
C LEU A 213 -8.39 29.03 7.28
N GLU A 214 -8.80 29.64 8.40
CA GLU A 214 -8.03 30.66 9.08
C GLU A 214 -6.67 30.15 9.60
N ARG A 215 -6.64 28.90 10.08
CA ARG A 215 -5.39 28.27 10.53
C ARG A 215 -4.48 27.94 9.34
N LEU A 216 -5.06 27.52 8.21
CA LEU A 216 -4.32 27.33 6.97
C LEU A 216 -3.70 28.64 6.48
N VAL A 217 -4.48 29.73 6.48
CA VAL A 217 -4.00 31.08 6.13
C VAL A 217 -2.84 31.52 7.02
N MET A 218 -2.94 31.27 8.34
CA MET A 218 -1.89 31.62 9.29
C MET A 218 -0.62 30.77 9.13
N ALA A 219 -0.74 29.54 8.64
CA ALA A 219 0.41 28.69 8.37
C ALA A 219 1.22 29.17 7.16
N GLY A 220 0.58 29.83 6.19
CA GLY A 220 1.24 30.43 5.03
C GLY A 220 2.03 29.44 4.18
N PRO A 221 1.44 28.32 3.72
CA PRO A 221 2.16 27.31 2.96
C PRO A 221 2.63 27.85 1.61
N ASP A 222 3.77 27.36 1.12
CA ASP A 222 4.24 27.68 -0.23
C ASP A 222 3.30 27.15 -1.32
N ARG A 223 2.71 25.97 -1.07
CA ARG A 223 1.78 25.28 -1.98
C ARG A 223 0.60 24.68 -1.24
N VAL A 224 -0.53 24.63 -1.90
CA VAL A 224 -1.71 23.91 -1.44
C VAL A 224 -2.03 22.78 -2.41
N ILE A 225 -2.16 21.57 -1.90
CA ILE A 225 -2.58 20.41 -2.68
C ILE A 225 -4.00 20.06 -2.31
N THR A 226 -4.85 19.97 -3.32
CA THR A 226 -6.26 19.59 -3.19
C THR A 226 -6.57 18.43 -4.13
N ALA A 227 -7.65 17.70 -3.85
CA ALA A 227 -8.15 16.68 -4.74
C ALA A 227 -9.65 16.89 -4.97
N SER A 228 -10.05 16.97 -6.24
CA SER A 228 -11.46 17.04 -6.64
C SER A 228 -11.91 15.69 -7.22
N ARG A 229 -13.08 15.23 -6.82
CA ARG A 229 -13.65 13.94 -7.26
C ARG A 229 -14.54 14.05 -8.49
N GLY A 230 -14.11 14.78 -9.51
CA GLY A 230 -14.80 14.78 -10.79
C GLY A 230 -15.82 15.91 -11.02
N PRO A 231 -16.58 15.86 -12.11
CA PRO A 231 -17.51 16.92 -12.48
C PRO A 231 -18.74 16.92 -11.56
N GLY A 232 -18.98 18.03 -10.93
CA GLY A 232 -20.13 18.27 -10.07
C GLY A 232 -19.84 19.27 -8.96
N TYR A 233 -20.88 19.92 -8.46
CA TYR A 233 -20.76 20.79 -7.30
C TYR A 233 -21.08 20.01 -6.02
N SER A 234 -20.10 19.92 -5.13
CA SER A 234 -20.32 19.42 -3.77
C SER A 234 -20.09 20.54 -2.77
N ARG A 235 -20.98 20.66 -1.78
CA ARG A 235 -20.79 21.60 -0.66
C ARG A 235 -19.49 21.37 0.08
N SER A 236 -19.10 20.11 0.23
CA SER A 236 -17.84 19.74 0.90
C SER A 236 -16.60 20.20 0.12
N GLU A 237 -16.71 20.37 -1.20
CA GLU A 237 -15.63 20.83 -2.06
C GLU A 237 -15.59 22.36 -2.22
N ALA A 238 -16.63 23.07 -1.79
CA ALA A 238 -16.72 24.52 -1.96
C ALA A 238 -15.54 25.26 -1.32
N ILE A 239 -15.07 24.78 -0.16
CA ILE A 239 -13.94 25.36 0.58
C ILE A 239 -12.63 25.28 -0.20
N MET A 240 -12.43 24.24 -1.03
CA MET A 240 -11.23 24.08 -1.86
C MET A 240 -11.16 25.05 -3.05
N ARG A 241 -12.24 25.77 -3.31
CA ARG A 241 -12.34 26.80 -4.36
C ARG A 241 -12.37 28.20 -3.79
N HIS A 242 -12.10 28.35 -2.48
CA HIS A 242 -12.10 29.66 -1.85
C HIS A 242 -10.95 30.49 -2.40
N PRO A 243 -11.16 31.76 -2.85
CA PRO A 243 -10.14 32.58 -3.49
C PRO A 243 -8.89 32.78 -2.64
N ILE A 244 -9.02 32.81 -1.32
CA ILE A 244 -7.90 32.99 -0.39
C ILE A 244 -6.81 31.92 -0.57
N LEU A 245 -7.15 30.71 -1.06
CA LEU A 245 -6.16 29.66 -1.30
C LEU A 245 -5.12 30.08 -2.36
N ASP A 246 -5.57 30.78 -3.39
CA ASP A 246 -4.68 31.30 -4.43
C ASP A 246 -3.83 32.46 -3.93
N ASP A 247 -4.28 33.22 -2.91
CA ASP A 247 -3.55 34.32 -2.29
C ASP A 247 -2.46 33.85 -1.33
N ILE A 248 -2.66 32.72 -0.63
CA ILE A 248 -1.74 32.20 0.40
C ILE A 248 -0.71 31.21 -0.13
N ALA A 249 -0.86 30.73 -1.34
CA ALA A 249 0.01 29.73 -1.94
C ALA A 249 0.81 30.35 -3.12
N PRO A 250 1.96 31.02 -2.87
CA PRO A 250 2.71 31.74 -3.89
C PRO A 250 3.21 30.84 -5.02
N PHE A 251 3.36 29.52 -4.78
CA PHE A 251 3.73 28.53 -5.79
C PHE A 251 2.52 27.70 -6.27
N GLY A 252 1.31 28.13 -5.94
CA GLY A 252 0.07 27.65 -6.53
C GLY A 252 -0.73 26.63 -5.73
N VAL A 253 -1.97 26.47 -6.18
CA VAL A 253 -2.92 25.46 -5.69
C VAL A 253 -3.01 24.33 -6.73
N HIS A 254 -2.54 23.15 -6.36
CA HIS A 254 -2.48 21.98 -7.25
C HIS A 254 -3.72 21.11 -7.06
N ARG A 255 -4.56 21.02 -8.10
CA ARG A 255 -5.86 20.30 -8.09
C ARG A 255 -5.81 19.01 -8.91
N GLU A 256 -4.76 18.81 -9.69
CA GLU A 256 -4.57 17.70 -10.64
C GLU A 256 -3.94 16.46 -10.04
N LEU A 257 -3.49 16.49 -8.79
CA LEU A 257 -2.95 15.33 -8.11
C LEU A 257 -4.09 14.36 -7.80
N GLY A 258 -4.34 13.47 -8.75
CA GLY A 258 -5.45 12.52 -8.71
C GLY A 258 -5.33 11.51 -7.57
N ASN A 259 -6.47 11.08 -7.03
CA ASN A 259 -6.55 10.17 -5.90
C ASN A 259 -6.09 8.73 -6.22
N ALA A 260 -6.12 8.31 -7.48
CA ALA A 260 -5.93 6.91 -7.86
C ALA A 260 -4.59 6.33 -7.42
N ASP A 261 -3.53 7.14 -7.41
CA ASP A 261 -2.16 6.65 -7.15
C ASP A 261 -1.82 6.59 -5.66
N TRP A 262 -2.44 7.40 -4.82
CA TRP A 262 -2.12 7.48 -3.40
C TRP A 262 -3.22 7.02 -2.44
N VAL A 263 -4.38 6.63 -2.97
CA VAL A 263 -5.47 6.07 -2.13
C VAL A 263 -5.08 4.73 -1.54
N CYS A 264 -4.35 3.92 -2.31
CA CYS A 264 -3.94 2.58 -1.92
C CYS A 264 -2.43 2.46 -1.78
N GLY A 265 -1.98 1.84 -0.70
CA GLY A 265 -0.57 1.49 -0.49
C GLY A 265 -0.11 0.40 -1.46
N THR A 266 0.15 0.78 -2.70
CA THR A 266 0.69 -0.05 -3.77
C THR A 266 1.92 0.62 -4.40
N PRO A 267 2.73 -0.05 -5.22
CA PRO A 267 3.85 0.58 -5.92
C PRO A 267 3.51 1.81 -6.76
N HIS A 268 2.24 2.02 -7.09
CA HIS A 268 1.77 3.20 -7.80
C HIS A 268 1.90 4.51 -6.99
N VAL A 269 2.07 4.43 -5.67
CA VAL A 269 2.36 5.62 -4.85
C VAL A 269 3.62 6.35 -5.29
N LEU A 270 4.57 5.66 -5.91
CA LEU A 270 5.76 6.29 -6.46
C LEU A 270 5.47 7.21 -7.66
N ASP A 271 4.36 6.97 -8.38
CA ASP A 271 3.90 7.89 -9.42
C ASP A 271 3.45 9.23 -8.79
N ALA A 272 2.81 9.16 -7.62
CA ALA A 272 2.45 10.35 -6.85
C ALA A 272 3.69 11.06 -6.30
N VAL A 273 4.68 10.33 -5.74
CA VAL A 273 5.95 10.90 -5.25
C VAL A 273 6.68 11.64 -6.38
N GLU A 274 6.80 11.05 -7.57
CA GLU A 274 7.45 11.67 -8.73
C GLU A 274 6.74 12.94 -9.19
N ARG A 275 5.40 12.89 -9.30
CA ARG A 275 4.61 14.09 -9.65
C ARG A 275 4.78 15.20 -8.62
N MET A 276 4.73 14.86 -7.32
CA MET A 276 4.95 15.81 -6.25
C MET A 276 6.35 16.40 -6.32
N ALA A 277 7.39 15.57 -6.44
CA ALA A 277 8.78 16.02 -6.53
C ALA A 277 8.99 16.95 -7.75
N SER A 278 8.27 16.77 -8.85
CA SER A 278 8.32 17.65 -10.02
C SER A 278 7.83 19.08 -9.71
N LEU A 279 6.96 19.25 -8.71
CA LEU A 279 6.49 20.58 -8.31
C LEU A 279 7.59 21.42 -7.67
N LEU A 280 8.59 20.80 -7.03
CA LEU A 280 9.74 21.53 -6.47
C LEU A 280 10.54 22.27 -7.53
N GLN A 281 10.50 21.81 -8.79
CA GLN A 281 11.23 22.39 -9.91
C GLN A 281 10.46 23.52 -10.62
N ARG A 282 9.17 23.69 -10.33
CA ARG A 282 8.33 24.71 -10.95
C ARG A 282 8.52 26.07 -10.27
N PRO A 283 8.83 27.15 -11.02
CA PRO A 283 8.93 28.48 -10.46
C PRO A 283 7.56 29.01 -9.98
N ALA A 284 7.60 30.03 -9.11
CA ALA A 284 6.40 30.72 -8.67
C ALA A 284 5.64 31.28 -9.87
N GLY A 285 4.33 31.07 -9.93
CA GLY A 285 3.46 31.61 -10.98
C GLY A 285 3.34 30.76 -12.25
N ASP A 286 4.07 29.64 -12.39
CA ASP A 286 3.85 28.69 -13.48
C ASP A 286 2.73 27.71 -13.11
N LEU A 287 1.50 28.10 -13.44
CA LEU A 287 0.29 27.29 -13.26
C LEU A 287 -0.06 26.47 -14.51
N SER A 288 0.89 26.29 -15.44
CA SER A 288 0.68 25.48 -16.64
C SER A 288 0.38 24.03 -16.26
N PRO A 289 -0.67 23.40 -16.85
CA PRO A 289 -1.05 22.03 -16.56
C PRO A 289 -0.02 20.99 -16.97
#